data_6a378e7a19c746b247e25466ca2453d5
#
_entry.id   6a378e7a19c746b247e25466ca2453d5
#
_cell.length_a   1.000
_cell.length_b   1.000
_cell.length_c   1.000
_cell.angle_alpha   90.00
_cell.angle_beta   90.00
_cell.angle_gamma   90.00
#
_symmetry.space_group_name_H-M   'P 1'
#
loop_
_entity.id
_entity.type
_entity.pdbx_description
1 polymer ?
#
loop_
_entity_poly.entity_id
_entity_poly.type
_entity_poly.pdbx_seq_one_letter_code
_entity_poly.pdbx_strand_id
1 'polypeptide(L)'
;MHYLYVASRHEGRLHSGKIKIYFVFPLICTTFAAEMVKKQILLINDLAGYGKVATAAMLPILSYMGYPVYNMPTALVSNTLDYGKFNIMETTDYMKGVFPVWKELGFSFDAIATGFICSERQARMVAEYCKEQAQQGTTIFVDPIMGDEGKLYNGVTPERVECMREMLTVADLIFPNYTEAAYLTNTEYRSEGVNAEEARMLLDKLRQIGTKSALITSILVDGQPSVVGYNHFKGTYFQLPYEEIPVHFPGTGDMFSAILIGHLLNGESLRKSTREAMDALYRLIDANKDNEDKNRGIPVEQWLRLL
;
A
#
# COMPACT_ATOMS: atom_id res chain seq x y z
N MET A 1 -16.92 31.00 -0.60
CA MET A 1 -17.53 31.39 -1.86
C MET A 1 -16.66 32.50 -2.47
N HIS A 2 -15.70 32.18 -3.31
CA HIS A 2 -14.86 33.17 -4.00
C HIS A 2 -15.20 33.15 -5.49
N TYR A 3 -15.71 34.29 -5.96
CA TYR A 3 -15.97 34.49 -7.39
C TYR A 3 -14.70 34.99 -8.08
N LEU A 4 -14.26 34.25 -9.10
CA LEU A 4 -13.26 34.74 -10.05
C LEU A 4 -13.97 35.67 -11.05
N TYR A 5 -13.65 36.97 -11.01
CA TYR A 5 -14.03 37.92 -12.04
C TYR A 5 -13.01 37.89 -13.20
N VAL A 6 -13.43 37.45 -14.37
CA VAL A 6 -12.69 37.69 -15.63
C VAL A 6 -13.32 38.88 -16.29
N ALA A 7 -12.64 40.04 -16.27
CA ALA A 7 -13.04 41.21 -17.04
C ALA A 7 -12.38 41.18 -18.39
N SER A 8 -13.16 41.03 -19.46
CA SER A 8 -12.70 41.38 -20.83
C SER A 8 -13.15 42.77 -21.16
N ARG A 9 -12.19 43.69 -21.43
CA ARG A 9 -12.46 44.99 -22.02
C ARG A 9 -12.71 44.81 -23.52
N HIS A 10 -13.87 45.23 -23.96
CA HIS A 10 -14.06 45.72 -25.35
C HIS A 10 -14.88 46.99 -25.30
N GLU A 11 -14.32 48.06 -25.84
CA GLU A 11 -14.98 49.35 -26.06
C GLU A 11 -16.00 49.22 -27.18
N GLY A 12 -17.19 49.85 -27.01
CA GLY A 12 -18.12 50.04 -28.10
C GLY A 12 -19.57 50.26 -27.69
N ARG A 13 -19.98 51.53 -27.54
CA ARG A 13 -21.31 52.16 -27.68
C ARG A 13 -22.56 51.40 -27.22
N LEU A 14 -23.17 51.96 -26.18
CA LEU A 14 -24.55 51.70 -25.74
C LEU A 14 -25.60 52.06 -26.78
N HIS A 15 -26.39 51.07 -27.22
CA HIS A 15 -27.73 51.28 -27.75
C HIS A 15 -28.73 50.55 -26.84
N SER A 16 -29.69 51.29 -26.29
CA SER A 16 -30.77 50.80 -25.44
C SER A 16 -31.80 50.03 -26.29
N GLY A 17 -31.72 48.73 -26.28
CA GLY A 17 -32.77 47.85 -26.75
C GLY A 17 -33.06 46.77 -25.71
N LYS A 18 -34.32 46.71 -25.19
CA LYS A 18 -34.72 45.65 -24.27
C LYS A 18 -34.77 44.32 -25.04
N ILE A 19 -33.71 43.52 -24.94
CA ILE A 19 -33.70 42.15 -25.43
C ILE A 19 -34.26 41.27 -24.33
N LYS A 20 -35.44 40.70 -24.54
CA LYS A 20 -35.94 39.58 -23.69
C LYS A 20 -35.21 38.32 -24.11
N ILE A 21 -34.22 37.92 -23.30
CA ILE A 21 -33.54 36.64 -23.46
C ILE A 21 -34.42 35.58 -22.79
N TYR A 22 -35.08 34.73 -23.56
CA TYR A 22 -35.70 33.51 -23.04
C TYR A 22 -34.59 32.46 -22.85
N PHE A 23 -34.20 32.20 -21.62
CA PHE A 23 -33.41 31.04 -21.32
C PHE A 23 -34.31 29.81 -21.48
N VAL A 24 -34.22 29.13 -22.59
CA VAL A 24 -34.67 27.75 -22.70
C VAL A 24 -33.58 26.89 -22.02
N PHE A 25 -33.79 26.54 -20.77
CA PHE A 25 -33.00 25.47 -20.16
C PHE A 25 -33.38 24.16 -20.84
N PRO A 26 -32.51 23.51 -21.60
CA PRO A 26 -32.72 22.12 -21.89
C PRO A 26 -32.66 21.41 -20.55
N LEU A 27 -33.73 20.70 -20.21
CA LEU A 27 -33.73 19.73 -19.12
C LEU A 27 -32.75 18.61 -19.52
N ILE A 28 -31.46 18.88 -19.35
CA ILE A 28 -30.47 17.82 -19.39
C ILE A 28 -30.73 17.06 -18.10
N CYS A 29 -31.48 15.97 -18.23
CA CYS A 29 -31.56 14.92 -17.24
C CYS A 29 -30.16 14.30 -17.18
N THR A 30 -29.21 14.99 -16.52
CA THR A 30 -27.99 14.39 -16.05
C THR A 30 -28.44 13.39 -15.02
N THR A 31 -28.55 12.13 -15.42
CA THR A 31 -28.37 11.04 -14.49
C THR A 31 -26.99 11.28 -13.87
N PHE A 32 -26.98 11.92 -12.70
CA PHE A 32 -25.86 11.81 -11.78
C PHE A 32 -25.80 10.31 -11.48
N ALA A 33 -24.99 9.57 -12.22
CA ALA A 33 -24.42 8.36 -11.67
C ALA A 33 -23.81 8.83 -10.35
N ALA A 34 -24.35 8.36 -9.23
CA ALA A 34 -23.76 8.64 -7.93
C ALA A 34 -22.31 8.21 -8.07
N GLU A 35 -21.40 9.18 -8.18
CA GLU A 35 -19.96 8.92 -8.16
C GLU A 35 -19.74 8.18 -6.84
N MET A 36 -19.46 6.88 -6.93
CA MET A 36 -19.17 6.10 -5.73
C MET A 36 -18.00 6.78 -5.06
N VAL A 37 -18.24 7.37 -3.90
CA VAL A 37 -17.19 8.00 -3.10
C VAL A 37 -16.10 6.97 -2.92
N LYS A 38 -14.92 7.23 -3.50
CA LYS A 38 -13.79 6.31 -3.38
C LYS A 38 -13.37 6.22 -1.92
N LYS A 39 -13.05 5.01 -1.49
CA LYS A 39 -12.60 4.71 -0.14
C LYS A 39 -11.34 5.49 0.22
N GLN A 40 -11.31 6.06 1.40
CA GLN A 40 -10.18 6.83 1.94
C GLN A 40 -9.14 5.87 2.53
N ILE A 41 -7.88 6.06 2.16
CA ILE A 41 -6.77 5.21 2.60
C ILE A 41 -5.80 6.02 3.45
N LEU A 42 -5.44 5.49 4.62
CA LEU A 42 -4.33 5.97 5.40
C LEU A 42 -3.11 5.08 5.18
N LEU A 43 -2.00 5.66 4.71
CA LEU A 43 -0.69 4.99 4.68
C LEU A 43 0.07 5.31 5.97
N ILE A 44 0.46 4.30 6.73
CA ILE A 44 1.36 4.38 7.88
C ILE A 44 2.67 3.70 7.47
N ASN A 45 3.58 4.47 6.85
CA ASN A 45 4.81 3.96 6.26
C ASN A 45 5.88 5.06 6.27
N ASP A 46 7.15 4.76 6.06
CA ASP A 46 8.17 5.78 5.94
C ASP A 46 8.02 6.61 4.66
N LEU A 47 8.70 7.76 4.64
CA LEU A 47 8.75 8.65 3.49
C LEU A 47 10.21 8.87 3.06
N ALA A 48 10.57 8.33 1.91
CA ALA A 48 11.85 8.57 1.29
C ALA A 48 11.89 9.93 0.59
N GLY A 49 12.92 10.73 0.86
CA GLY A 49 13.15 12.01 0.20
C GLY A 49 13.65 11.85 -1.24
N TYR A 50 14.53 10.88 -1.47
CA TYR A 50 15.03 10.52 -2.80
C TYR A 50 14.89 9.02 -3.05
N GLY A 51 14.11 8.67 -4.08
CA GLY A 51 13.82 7.30 -4.48
C GLY A 51 12.35 6.91 -4.33
N LYS A 52 12.00 5.76 -4.90
CA LYS A 52 10.62 5.27 -5.01
C LYS A 52 10.43 4.00 -4.20
N VAL A 53 10.35 4.19 -2.89
CA VAL A 53 10.05 3.15 -1.89
C VAL A 53 8.97 3.67 -0.94
N ALA A 54 8.36 2.80 -0.19
CA ALA A 54 7.41 3.12 0.85
C ALA A 54 6.30 4.10 0.37
N THR A 55 5.97 5.11 1.15
CA THR A 55 4.96 6.12 0.79
C THR A 55 5.25 6.79 -0.56
N ALA A 56 6.52 7.03 -0.91
CA ALA A 56 6.89 7.67 -2.17
C ALA A 56 6.60 6.80 -3.41
N ALA A 57 6.47 5.48 -3.26
CA ALA A 57 6.03 4.55 -4.29
C ALA A 57 4.52 4.33 -4.26
N MET A 58 3.93 4.15 -3.08
CA MET A 58 2.52 3.79 -2.91
C MET A 58 1.56 4.93 -3.25
N LEU A 59 1.89 6.16 -2.83
CA LEU A 59 1.03 7.33 -2.99
C LEU A 59 0.67 7.63 -4.45
N PRO A 60 1.61 7.71 -5.42
CA PRO A 60 1.27 7.97 -6.81
C PRO A 60 0.41 6.86 -7.42
N ILE A 61 0.64 5.59 -7.06
CA ILE A 61 -0.15 4.45 -7.54
C ILE A 61 -1.60 4.55 -7.07
N LEU A 62 -1.82 4.66 -5.76
CA LEU A 62 -3.17 4.72 -5.19
C LEU A 62 -3.92 5.99 -5.64
N SER A 63 -3.22 7.13 -5.74
CA SER A 63 -3.81 8.37 -6.27
C SER A 63 -4.21 8.22 -7.74
N TYR A 64 -3.40 7.56 -8.57
CA TYR A 64 -3.74 7.26 -9.97
C TYR A 64 -4.96 6.32 -10.07
N MET A 65 -5.08 5.33 -9.16
CA MET A 65 -6.26 4.47 -9.06
C MET A 65 -7.51 5.21 -8.53
N GLY A 66 -7.38 6.51 -8.20
CA GLY A 66 -8.47 7.42 -7.83
C GLY A 66 -8.81 7.40 -6.34
N TYR A 67 -7.94 6.90 -5.46
CA TYR A 67 -8.17 6.89 -4.01
C TYR A 67 -7.68 8.20 -3.37
N PRO A 68 -8.46 8.83 -2.47
CA PRO A 68 -7.95 9.80 -1.51
C PRO A 68 -6.98 9.11 -0.56
N VAL A 69 -5.71 9.56 -0.55
CA VAL A 69 -4.65 8.98 0.27
C VAL A 69 -4.18 9.97 1.31
N TYR A 70 -4.14 9.53 2.55
CA TYR A 70 -3.63 10.26 3.71
C TYR A 70 -2.38 9.57 4.23
N ASN A 71 -1.48 10.32 4.86
CA ASN A 71 -0.17 9.80 5.21
C ASN A 71 0.16 10.05 6.68
N MET A 72 0.67 9.01 7.34
CA MET A 72 1.30 9.07 8.65
C MET A 72 2.73 8.53 8.48
N PRO A 73 3.73 9.40 8.28
CA PRO A 73 5.10 8.93 8.12
C PRO A 73 5.61 8.32 9.42
N THR A 74 6.17 7.12 9.36
CA THR A 74 6.83 6.43 10.49
C THR A 74 8.28 6.89 10.64
N ALA A 75 8.89 7.28 9.52
CA ALA A 75 10.19 7.94 9.46
C ALA A 75 10.25 8.89 8.26
N LEU A 76 11.13 9.87 8.35
CA LEU A 76 11.65 10.59 7.20
C LEU A 76 13.03 10.00 6.88
N VAL A 77 13.20 9.49 5.66
CA VAL A 77 14.43 8.85 5.20
C VAL A 77 14.98 9.68 4.05
N SER A 78 16.27 10.03 4.10
CA SER A 78 16.88 10.92 3.10
C SER A 78 16.80 10.35 1.67
N ASN A 79 16.96 9.05 1.52
CA ASN A 79 16.99 8.33 0.24
C ASN A 79 16.80 6.82 0.47
N THR A 80 16.64 6.05 -0.61
CA THR A 80 16.59 4.58 -0.51
C THR A 80 17.85 4.04 0.14
N LEU A 81 17.70 3.00 0.96
CA LEU A 81 18.80 2.41 1.73
C LEU A 81 19.85 1.75 0.83
N ASP A 82 19.50 1.37 -0.38
CA ASP A 82 20.33 0.69 -1.38
C ASP A 82 21.54 1.53 -1.84
N TYR A 83 21.52 2.85 -1.62
CA TYR A 83 22.71 3.70 -1.81
C TYR A 83 23.79 3.49 -0.73
N GLY A 84 23.51 2.73 0.33
CA GLY A 84 24.46 2.42 1.41
C GLY A 84 24.75 3.57 2.36
N LYS A 85 24.30 4.79 2.06
CA LYS A 85 24.38 5.97 2.92
C LYS A 85 23.05 6.64 2.98
N PHE A 86 22.54 6.90 4.16
CA PHE A 86 21.25 7.54 4.39
C PHE A 86 21.23 8.22 5.75
N ASN A 87 20.26 9.10 5.91
CA ASN A 87 19.86 9.65 7.21
C ASN A 87 18.41 9.27 7.46
N ILE A 88 18.06 8.91 8.68
CA ILE A 88 16.71 8.55 9.09
C ILE A 88 16.32 9.32 10.34
N MET A 89 15.12 9.87 10.32
CA MET A 89 14.49 10.51 11.46
C MET A 89 13.19 9.80 11.79
N GLU A 90 13.15 9.08 12.91
CA GLU A 90 11.94 8.46 13.44
C GLU A 90 10.91 9.52 13.87
N THR A 91 9.64 9.29 13.60
CA THR A 91 8.56 10.24 13.84
C THR A 91 7.62 9.83 14.97
N THR A 92 8.00 8.91 15.84
CA THR A 92 7.16 8.35 16.91
C THR A 92 6.54 9.43 17.80
N ASP A 93 7.30 10.46 18.20
CA ASP A 93 6.76 11.55 19.04
C ASP A 93 5.78 12.45 18.27
N TYR A 94 5.99 12.65 16.97
CA TYR A 94 5.02 13.31 16.09
C TYR A 94 3.70 12.52 16.02
N MET A 95 3.77 11.21 15.74
CA MET A 95 2.61 10.32 15.65
C MET A 95 1.80 10.32 16.97
N LYS A 96 2.51 10.30 18.12
CA LYS A 96 1.90 10.39 19.45
C LYS A 96 1.06 11.68 19.61
N GLY A 97 1.48 12.79 19.00
CA GLY A 97 0.72 14.03 19.02
C GLY A 97 -0.44 14.05 18.02
N VAL A 98 -0.29 13.38 16.87
CA VAL A 98 -1.26 13.44 15.77
C VAL A 98 -2.49 12.57 16.02
N PHE A 99 -2.35 11.34 16.48
CA PHE A 99 -3.49 10.42 16.66
C PHE A 99 -4.60 10.98 17.57
N PRO A 100 -4.29 11.62 18.73
CA PRO A 100 -5.31 12.28 19.53
C PRO A 100 -6.02 13.42 18.79
N VAL A 101 -5.28 14.24 18.04
CA VAL A 101 -5.86 15.35 17.24
C VAL A 101 -6.81 14.80 16.17
N TRP A 102 -6.41 13.74 15.46
CA TRP A 102 -7.28 13.13 14.45
C TRP A 102 -8.55 12.53 15.06
N LYS A 103 -8.44 11.94 16.25
CA LYS A 103 -9.58 11.42 17.00
C LYS A 103 -10.53 12.55 17.43
N GLU A 104 -10.01 13.66 17.93
CA GLU A 104 -10.79 14.85 18.32
C GLU A 104 -11.50 15.47 17.11
N LEU A 105 -10.83 15.53 15.95
CA LEU A 105 -11.39 16.05 14.70
C LEU A 105 -12.35 15.08 14.00
N GLY A 106 -12.46 13.84 14.50
CA GLY A 106 -13.35 12.81 13.92
C GLY A 106 -12.90 12.28 12.56
N PHE A 107 -11.58 12.30 12.28
CA PHE A 107 -11.06 11.73 11.04
C PHE A 107 -11.19 10.20 11.05
N SER A 108 -11.67 9.66 9.96
CA SER A 108 -11.86 8.22 9.77
C SER A 108 -11.38 7.79 8.39
N PHE A 109 -11.03 6.51 8.25
CA PHE A 109 -10.51 5.93 7.03
C PHE A 109 -11.23 4.62 6.73
N ASP A 110 -11.46 4.33 5.44
CA ASP A 110 -12.02 3.04 5.03
C ASP A 110 -10.98 1.93 5.08
N ALA A 111 -9.71 2.31 4.92
CA ALA A 111 -8.59 1.37 4.98
C ALA A 111 -7.33 2.02 5.59
N ILE A 112 -6.55 1.22 6.30
CA ILE A 112 -5.20 1.55 6.75
C ILE A 112 -4.25 0.53 6.15
N ALA A 113 -3.16 1.00 5.54
CA ALA A 113 -2.06 0.17 5.08
C ALA A 113 -0.81 0.54 5.87
N THR A 114 -0.22 -0.42 6.57
CA THR A 114 1.03 -0.24 7.30
C THR A 114 2.19 -0.85 6.52
N GLY A 115 3.36 -0.21 6.57
CA GLY A 115 4.61 -0.70 6.02
C GLY A 115 5.72 -0.65 7.07
N PHE A 116 6.84 0.00 6.75
CA PHE A 116 8.00 0.05 7.63
C PHE A 116 7.68 0.77 8.96
N ILE A 117 8.05 0.13 10.06
CA ILE A 117 7.90 0.64 11.43
C ILE A 117 9.26 0.64 12.11
N CYS A 118 9.67 1.79 12.66
CA CYS A 118 11.05 2.01 13.12
C CYS A 118 11.39 1.36 14.44
N SER A 119 10.44 1.30 15.38
CA SER A 119 10.71 0.88 16.76
C SER A 119 9.54 0.11 17.35
N GLU A 120 9.81 -0.64 18.43
CA GLU A 120 8.78 -1.35 19.19
C GLU A 120 7.72 -0.40 19.75
N ARG A 121 8.16 0.77 20.28
CA ARG A 121 7.25 1.79 20.79
C ARG A 121 6.28 2.26 19.70
N GLN A 122 6.79 2.45 18.49
CA GLN A 122 5.97 2.84 17.33
C GLN A 122 5.03 1.72 16.92
N ALA A 123 5.51 0.47 16.87
CA ALA A 123 4.71 -0.70 16.50
C ALA A 123 3.50 -0.86 17.43
N ARG A 124 3.70 -0.78 18.76
CA ARG A 124 2.62 -0.87 19.74
C ARG A 124 1.59 0.25 19.57
N MET A 125 2.05 1.48 19.35
CA MET A 125 1.18 2.64 19.13
C MET A 125 0.36 2.50 17.84
N VAL A 126 0.97 2.00 16.77
CA VAL A 126 0.28 1.75 15.49
C VAL A 126 -0.72 0.60 15.63
N ALA A 127 -0.35 -0.49 16.32
CA ALA A 127 -1.25 -1.62 16.58
C ALA A 127 -2.49 -1.18 17.37
N GLU A 128 -2.32 -0.36 18.41
CA GLU A 128 -3.41 0.18 19.20
C GLU A 128 -4.33 1.06 18.34
N TYR A 129 -3.77 1.98 17.56
CA TYR A 129 -4.53 2.82 16.65
C TYR A 129 -5.28 1.99 15.59
N CYS A 130 -4.64 1.01 14.96
CA CYS A 130 -5.28 0.10 14.00
C CYS A 130 -6.42 -0.69 14.67
N LYS A 131 -6.24 -1.15 15.90
CA LYS A 131 -7.28 -1.85 16.65
C LYS A 131 -8.51 -0.97 16.91
N GLU A 132 -8.30 0.29 17.30
CA GLU A 132 -9.40 1.25 17.46
C GLU A 132 -10.13 1.51 16.14
N GLN A 133 -9.39 1.69 15.05
CA GLN A 133 -9.98 1.93 13.72
C GLN A 133 -10.73 0.69 13.18
N ALA A 134 -10.19 -0.50 13.39
CA ALA A 134 -10.85 -1.77 13.01
C ALA A 134 -12.22 -1.94 13.69
N GLN A 135 -12.36 -1.50 14.94
CA GLN A 135 -13.65 -1.50 15.66
C GLN A 135 -14.68 -0.56 15.02
N GLN A 136 -14.23 0.42 14.23
CA GLN A 136 -15.07 1.35 13.48
C GLN A 136 -15.36 0.88 12.05
N GLY A 137 -14.84 -0.29 11.66
CA GLY A 137 -15.05 -0.89 10.35
C GLY A 137 -13.94 -0.63 9.33
N THR A 138 -12.83 0.00 9.74
CA THR A 138 -11.66 0.21 8.89
C THR A 138 -10.98 -1.12 8.55
N THR A 139 -10.71 -1.37 7.28
CA THR A 139 -9.95 -2.54 6.82
C THR A 139 -8.45 -2.34 7.06
N ILE A 140 -7.78 -3.29 7.70
CA ILE A 140 -6.37 -3.19 8.07
C ILE A 140 -5.52 -4.12 7.19
N PHE A 141 -4.61 -3.51 6.42
CA PHE A 141 -3.60 -4.15 5.59
C PHE A 141 -2.23 -4.01 6.25
N VAL A 142 -1.50 -5.10 6.42
CA VAL A 142 -0.19 -5.09 7.06
C VAL A 142 0.86 -5.69 6.15
N ASP A 143 1.84 -4.88 5.79
CA ASP A 143 3.11 -5.33 5.20
C ASP A 143 4.16 -5.34 6.33
N PRO A 144 4.57 -6.52 6.82
CA PRO A 144 5.42 -6.62 7.99
C PRO A 144 6.91 -6.49 7.64
N ILE A 145 7.30 -5.39 7.02
CA ILE A 145 8.64 -5.15 6.49
C ILE A 145 9.71 -5.37 7.56
N MET A 146 10.44 -6.49 7.46
CA MET A 146 11.46 -6.88 8.44
C MET A 146 12.73 -7.46 7.84
N GLY A 147 12.67 -8.06 6.66
CA GLY A 147 13.81 -8.77 6.10
C GLY A 147 13.55 -9.35 4.72
N ASP A 148 14.61 -9.85 4.10
CA ASP A 148 14.55 -10.54 2.81
C ASP A 148 15.71 -11.55 2.68
N GLU A 149 15.64 -12.47 1.71
CA GLU A 149 16.66 -13.50 1.44
C GLU A 149 17.11 -14.28 2.68
N GLY A 150 16.18 -14.61 3.59
CA GLY A 150 16.41 -15.36 4.81
C GLY A 150 17.01 -14.55 5.96
N LYS A 151 17.16 -13.25 5.84
CA LYS A 151 17.80 -12.39 6.85
C LYS A 151 16.94 -11.20 7.23
N LEU A 152 16.94 -10.86 8.51
CA LEU A 152 16.38 -9.59 8.97
C LEU A 152 17.23 -8.41 8.49
N TYR A 153 16.59 -7.30 8.18
CA TYR A 153 17.30 -6.05 7.86
C TYR A 153 18.09 -5.54 9.07
N ASN A 154 19.15 -4.78 8.79
CA ASN A 154 19.96 -4.18 9.83
C ASN A 154 19.12 -3.34 10.81
N GLY A 155 19.23 -3.62 12.10
CA GLY A 155 18.49 -2.95 13.16
C GLY A 155 17.10 -3.54 13.46
N VAL A 156 16.69 -4.60 12.76
CA VAL A 156 15.51 -5.38 13.18
C VAL A 156 15.92 -6.39 14.24
N THR A 157 15.28 -6.32 15.40
CA THR A 157 15.54 -7.19 16.56
C THR A 157 14.48 -8.27 16.68
N PRO A 158 14.71 -9.36 17.43
CA PRO A 158 13.68 -10.36 17.75
C PRO A 158 12.43 -9.74 18.41
N GLU A 159 12.61 -8.73 19.26
CA GLU A 159 11.52 -8.00 19.91
C GLU A 159 10.65 -7.28 18.89
N ARG A 160 11.24 -6.77 17.80
CA ARG A 160 10.47 -6.17 16.70
C ARG A 160 9.65 -7.22 15.96
N VAL A 161 10.16 -8.44 15.77
CA VAL A 161 9.38 -9.54 15.19
C VAL A 161 8.15 -9.83 16.05
N GLU A 162 8.28 -9.83 17.38
CA GLU A 162 7.13 -9.99 18.29
C GLU A 162 6.11 -8.85 18.11
N CYS A 163 6.55 -7.61 18.01
CA CYS A 163 5.65 -6.49 17.76
C CYS A 163 4.92 -6.63 16.41
N MET A 164 5.58 -7.17 15.37
CA MET A 164 4.91 -7.46 14.10
C MET A 164 3.88 -8.59 14.26
N ARG A 165 4.11 -9.59 15.11
CA ARG A 165 3.09 -10.59 15.46
C ARG A 165 1.86 -9.95 16.13
N GLU A 166 2.06 -8.97 17.00
CA GLU A 166 0.94 -8.20 17.57
C GLU A 166 0.14 -7.49 16.48
N MET A 167 0.82 -6.91 15.47
CA MET A 167 0.14 -6.28 14.32
C MET A 167 -0.72 -7.26 13.52
N LEU A 168 -0.33 -8.53 13.42
CA LEU A 168 -1.11 -9.54 12.73
C LEU A 168 -2.48 -9.78 13.38
N THR A 169 -2.60 -9.56 14.69
CA THR A 169 -3.86 -9.79 15.43
C THR A 169 -4.98 -8.81 15.05
N VAL A 170 -4.63 -7.69 14.43
CA VAL A 170 -5.59 -6.67 13.98
C VAL A 170 -5.74 -6.62 12.45
N ALA A 171 -4.95 -7.40 11.71
CA ALA A 171 -4.91 -7.38 10.27
C ALA A 171 -6.07 -8.16 9.62
N ASP A 172 -6.74 -7.55 8.66
CA ASP A 172 -7.66 -8.24 7.75
C ASP A 172 -6.90 -9.04 6.68
N LEU A 173 -5.76 -8.48 6.23
CA LEU A 173 -4.85 -9.12 5.29
C LEU A 173 -3.41 -8.74 5.61
N ILE A 174 -2.53 -9.74 5.64
CA ILE A 174 -1.09 -9.55 5.65
C ILE A 174 -0.47 -10.10 4.37
N PHE A 175 0.68 -9.53 3.97
CA PHE A 175 1.38 -9.98 2.76
C PHE A 175 2.91 -9.97 2.91
N PRO A 176 3.44 -10.72 3.91
CA PRO A 176 4.87 -10.90 4.08
C PRO A 176 5.52 -11.54 2.83
N ASN A 177 6.81 -11.29 2.63
CA ASN A 177 7.63 -12.18 1.80
C ASN A 177 7.92 -13.49 2.56
N TYR A 178 8.56 -14.47 1.89
CA TYR A 178 8.82 -15.77 2.51
C TYR A 178 9.74 -15.67 3.73
N THR A 179 10.73 -14.79 3.72
CA THR A 179 11.60 -14.54 4.88
C THR A 179 10.80 -14.08 6.09
N GLU A 180 9.98 -13.07 5.90
CA GLU A 180 9.14 -12.50 6.95
C GLU A 180 8.12 -13.52 7.49
N ALA A 181 7.51 -14.30 6.58
CA ALA A 181 6.60 -15.37 6.95
C ALA A 181 7.31 -16.42 7.82
N ALA A 182 8.54 -16.78 7.49
CA ALA A 182 9.36 -17.72 8.27
C ALA A 182 9.64 -17.19 9.69
N TYR A 183 10.06 -15.92 9.81
CA TYR A 183 10.30 -15.29 11.13
C TYR A 183 9.01 -15.15 11.94
N LEU A 184 7.92 -14.70 11.34
CA LEU A 184 6.63 -14.55 12.01
C LEU A 184 6.08 -15.87 12.55
N THR A 185 6.30 -16.96 11.82
CA THR A 185 5.78 -18.28 12.18
C THR A 185 6.77 -19.15 12.95
N ASN A 186 7.97 -18.65 13.28
CA ASN A 186 9.08 -19.43 13.84
C ASN A 186 9.36 -20.70 13.00
N THR A 187 9.36 -20.57 11.69
CA THR A 187 9.68 -21.64 10.75
C THR A 187 11.05 -21.37 10.14
N GLU A 188 11.82 -22.41 9.90
CA GLU A 188 13.12 -22.28 9.24
C GLU A 188 12.94 -21.79 7.80
N TYR A 189 13.72 -20.75 7.43
CA TYR A 189 13.83 -20.30 6.03
C TYR A 189 14.71 -21.27 5.25
N ARG A 190 14.27 -21.68 4.06
CA ARG A 190 15.01 -22.53 3.15
C ARG A 190 15.11 -21.87 1.77
N SER A 191 16.32 -21.64 1.30
CA SER A 191 16.57 -21.00 -0.01
C SER A 191 16.05 -21.81 -1.19
N GLU A 192 15.97 -23.16 -1.05
CA GLU A 192 15.39 -24.08 -2.03
C GLU A 192 13.84 -24.03 -2.05
N GLY A 193 13.25 -23.32 -1.09
CA GLY A 193 11.81 -23.19 -0.97
C GLY A 193 11.12 -24.31 -0.20
N VAL A 194 9.85 -24.51 -0.49
CA VAL A 194 8.95 -25.44 0.20
C VAL A 194 8.08 -26.19 -0.82
N ASN A 195 7.45 -27.27 -0.40
CA ASN A 195 6.41 -27.89 -1.20
C ASN A 195 5.03 -27.23 -0.96
N ALA A 196 4.02 -27.60 -1.75
CA ALA A 196 2.69 -26.99 -1.67
C ALA A 196 1.98 -27.19 -0.32
N GLU A 197 2.23 -28.31 0.39
CA GLU A 197 1.67 -28.57 1.71
C GLU A 197 2.32 -27.67 2.76
N GLU A 198 3.62 -27.55 2.76
CA GLU A 198 4.38 -26.67 3.65
C GLU A 198 3.99 -25.19 3.45
N ALA A 199 3.77 -24.75 2.20
CA ALA A 199 3.29 -23.41 1.91
C ALA A 199 1.90 -23.14 2.54
N ARG A 200 1.00 -24.14 2.49
CA ARG A 200 -0.29 -24.04 3.20
C ARG A 200 -0.12 -23.99 4.70
N MET A 201 0.77 -24.81 5.27
CA MET A 201 1.06 -24.80 6.71
C MET A 201 1.59 -23.42 7.17
N LEU A 202 2.42 -22.75 6.37
CA LEU A 202 2.87 -21.39 6.66
C LEU A 202 1.71 -20.41 6.70
N LEU A 203 0.80 -20.44 5.71
CA LEU A 203 -0.40 -19.60 5.69
C LEU A 203 -1.29 -19.88 6.92
N ASP A 204 -1.45 -21.13 7.32
CA ASP A 204 -2.24 -21.49 8.50
C ASP A 204 -1.60 -21.01 9.79
N LYS A 205 -0.27 -21.09 9.94
CA LYS A 205 0.45 -20.53 11.08
C LYS A 205 0.27 -19.01 11.18
N LEU A 206 0.37 -18.28 10.06
CA LEU A 206 0.11 -16.84 10.05
C LEU A 206 -1.32 -16.53 10.53
N ARG A 207 -2.30 -17.28 10.06
CA ARG A 207 -3.70 -17.13 10.50
C ARG A 207 -3.91 -17.49 11.98
N GLN A 208 -3.20 -18.48 12.49
CA GLN A 208 -3.24 -18.84 13.91
C GLN A 208 -2.70 -17.71 14.82
N ILE A 209 -1.81 -16.86 14.33
CA ILE A 209 -1.36 -15.67 15.04
C ILE A 209 -2.50 -14.64 15.16
N GLY A 210 -3.39 -14.52 14.14
CA GLY A 210 -4.58 -13.68 14.27
C GLY A 210 -5.11 -13.05 12.98
N THR A 211 -4.35 -13.01 11.90
CA THR A 211 -4.82 -12.39 10.65
C THR A 211 -5.97 -13.19 10.01
N LYS A 212 -6.91 -12.49 9.35
CA LYS A 212 -8.01 -13.15 8.65
C LYS A 212 -7.54 -13.80 7.35
N SER A 213 -6.94 -13.03 6.46
CA SER A 213 -6.37 -13.49 5.19
C SER A 213 -4.86 -13.29 5.17
N ALA A 214 -4.14 -14.11 4.41
CA ALA A 214 -2.69 -13.99 4.26
C ALA A 214 -2.27 -14.24 2.82
N LEU A 215 -1.24 -13.53 2.38
CA LEU A 215 -0.41 -13.83 1.21
C LEU A 215 1.01 -14.09 1.68
N ILE A 216 1.76 -14.88 0.95
CA ILE A 216 3.22 -14.98 1.07
C ILE A 216 3.78 -14.76 -0.32
N THR A 217 4.59 -13.70 -0.46
CA THR A 217 5.27 -13.35 -1.71
C THR A 217 6.68 -13.93 -1.74
N SER A 218 7.31 -13.95 -2.92
CA SER A 218 8.70 -14.36 -3.12
C SER A 218 9.02 -15.74 -2.53
N ILE A 219 8.11 -16.70 -2.68
CA ILE A 219 8.29 -18.07 -2.19
C ILE A 219 8.50 -19.05 -3.38
N LEU A 220 9.48 -19.92 -3.24
CA LEU A 220 9.62 -21.07 -4.17
C LEU A 220 8.72 -22.20 -3.69
N VAL A 221 7.75 -22.59 -4.50
CA VAL A 221 6.88 -23.74 -4.23
C VAL A 221 7.15 -24.81 -5.28
N ASP A 222 7.66 -25.97 -4.85
CA ASP A 222 8.10 -27.05 -5.74
C ASP A 222 9.07 -26.55 -6.83
N GLY A 223 9.97 -25.61 -6.47
CA GLY A 223 10.96 -24.99 -7.35
C GLY A 223 10.42 -23.88 -8.27
N GLN A 224 9.12 -23.52 -8.18
CA GLN A 224 8.50 -22.48 -9.00
C GLN A 224 8.29 -21.20 -8.19
N PRO A 225 8.85 -20.03 -8.60
CA PRO A 225 8.54 -18.75 -8.00
C PRO A 225 7.03 -18.48 -7.97
N SER A 226 6.49 -18.18 -6.81
CA SER A 226 5.04 -18.11 -6.61
C SER A 226 4.67 -17.04 -5.58
N VAL A 227 3.42 -16.58 -5.66
CA VAL A 227 2.69 -15.98 -4.56
C VAL A 227 1.63 -16.98 -4.11
N VAL A 228 1.61 -17.30 -2.82
CA VAL A 228 0.58 -18.18 -2.23
C VAL A 228 -0.34 -17.38 -1.33
N GLY A 229 -1.60 -17.79 -1.22
CA GLY A 229 -2.54 -17.05 -0.41
C GLY A 229 -3.68 -17.88 0.15
N TYR A 230 -4.26 -17.37 1.23
CA TYR A 230 -5.51 -17.82 1.81
C TYR A 230 -6.53 -16.70 1.85
N ASN A 231 -7.71 -16.95 1.29
CA ASN A 231 -8.84 -16.03 1.33
C ASN A 231 -9.82 -16.46 2.41
N HIS A 232 -9.94 -15.66 3.48
CA HIS A 232 -10.85 -15.91 4.59
C HIS A 232 -12.32 -15.98 4.17
N PHE A 233 -12.78 -15.04 3.33
CA PHE A 233 -14.18 -14.98 2.91
C PHE A 233 -14.64 -16.19 2.09
N LYS A 234 -13.71 -16.83 1.36
CA LYS A 234 -14.00 -18.02 0.53
C LYS A 234 -13.56 -19.32 1.17
N GLY A 235 -12.75 -19.26 2.22
CA GLY A 235 -12.15 -20.43 2.85
C GLY A 235 -11.20 -21.19 1.91
N THR A 236 -10.53 -20.51 0.96
CA THR A 236 -9.77 -21.15 -0.10
C THR A 236 -8.33 -20.71 -0.14
N TYR A 237 -7.43 -21.68 -0.42
CA TYR A 237 -6.03 -21.42 -0.75
C TYR A 237 -5.87 -21.24 -2.25
N PHE A 238 -4.80 -20.54 -2.64
CA PHE A 238 -4.38 -20.43 -4.03
C PHE A 238 -2.88 -20.26 -4.13
N GLN A 239 -2.34 -20.65 -5.27
CA GLN A 239 -0.97 -20.40 -5.69
C GLN A 239 -1.00 -19.72 -7.06
N LEU A 240 -0.18 -18.72 -7.25
CA LEU A 240 -0.01 -17.96 -8.47
C LEU A 240 1.48 -17.98 -8.85
N PRO A 241 1.89 -18.82 -9.78
CA PRO A 241 3.26 -18.83 -10.26
C PRO A 241 3.56 -17.59 -11.10
N TYR A 242 4.85 -17.21 -11.17
CA TYR A 242 5.35 -16.14 -12.01
C TYR A 242 6.73 -16.47 -12.57
N GLU A 243 7.12 -15.71 -13.60
CA GLU A 243 8.49 -15.69 -14.13
C GLU A 243 9.23 -14.50 -13.51
N GLU A 244 10.43 -14.75 -13.02
CA GLU A 244 11.25 -13.74 -12.40
C GLU A 244 12.08 -13.00 -13.45
N ILE A 245 12.09 -11.67 -13.41
CA ILE A 245 13.04 -10.85 -14.15
C ILE A 245 14.25 -10.68 -13.23
N PRO A 246 15.47 -11.10 -13.64
CA PRO A 246 16.65 -11.13 -12.76
C PRO A 246 17.24 -9.72 -12.57
N VAL A 247 16.44 -8.82 -12.01
CA VAL A 247 16.83 -7.44 -11.70
C VAL A 247 16.17 -7.02 -10.39
N HIS A 248 16.95 -6.38 -9.52
CA HIS A 248 16.47 -5.87 -8.24
C HIS A 248 16.17 -4.38 -8.33
N PHE A 249 14.98 -3.98 -7.84
CA PHE A 249 14.60 -2.60 -7.59
C PHE A 249 14.04 -2.47 -6.18
N PRO A 250 14.54 -1.54 -5.35
CA PRO A 250 13.87 -1.22 -4.09
C PRO A 250 12.45 -0.67 -4.36
N GLY A 251 11.53 -0.95 -3.44
CA GLY A 251 10.15 -0.46 -3.50
C GLY A 251 9.19 -1.30 -4.36
N THR A 252 9.64 -2.40 -4.96
CA THR A 252 8.74 -3.30 -5.71
C THR A 252 7.68 -3.95 -4.81
N GLY A 253 8.01 -4.26 -3.56
CA GLY A 253 7.06 -4.71 -2.55
C GLY A 253 5.99 -3.65 -2.26
N ASP A 254 6.40 -2.39 -2.06
CA ASP A 254 5.46 -1.27 -1.85
C ASP A 254 4.53 -1.04 -3.05
N MET A 255 5.06 -1.16 -4.27
CA MET A 255 4.27 -1.05 -5.50
C MET A 255 3.25 -2.19 -5.61
N PHE A 256 3.69 -3.43 -5.34
CA PHE A 256 2.79 -4.59 -5.28
C PHE A 256 1.68 -4.36 -4.26
N SER A 257 2.02 -3.94 -3.05
CA SER A 257 1.08 -3.66 -1.96
C SER A 257 0.07 -2.60 -2.34
N ALA A 258 0.51 -1.49 -2.95
CA ALA A 258 -0.38 -0.41 -3.39
C ALA A 258 -1.39 -0.88 -4.45
N ILE A 259 -0.93 -1.60 -5.47
CA ILE A 259 -1.78 -2.11 -6.56
C ILE A 259 -2.77 -3.14 -6.01
N LEU A 260 -2.31 -4.09 -5.18
CA LEU A 260 -3.13 -5.09 -4.51
C LEU A 260 -4.26 -4.43 -3.71
N ILE A 261 -3.93 -3.48 -2.85
CA ILE A 261 -4.88 -2.76 -2.01
C ILE A 261 -5.90 -2.01 -2.86
N GLY A 262 -5.45 -1.33 -3.91
CA GLY A 262 -6.33 -0.60 -4.82
C GLY A 262 -7.38 -1.52 -5.46
N HIS A 263 -6.99 -2.68 -5.98
CA HIS A 263 -7.91 -3.66 -6.56
C HIS A 263 -8.86 -4.26 -5.53
N LEU A 264 -8.38 -4.57 -4.31
CA LEU A 264 -9.21 -5.07 -3.22
C LEU A 264 -10.28 -4.06 -2.80
N LEU A 265 -9.91 -2.80 -2.67
CA LEU A 265 -10.83 -1.73 -2.29
C LEU A 265 -11.84 -1.40 -3.40
N ASN A 266 -11.52 -1.73 -4.64
CA ASN A 266 -12.45 -1.68 -5.77
C ASN A 266 -13.41 -2.89 -5.82
N GLY A 267 -13.33 -3.81 -4.83
CA GLY A 267 -14.24 -4.95 -4.67
C GLY A 267 -13.82 -6.22 -5.40
N GLU A 268 -12.61 -6.28 -5.91
CA GLU A 268 -12.09 -7.49 -6.55
C GLU A 268 -11.73 -8.57 -5.54
N SER A 269 -11.72 -9.83 -5.98
CA SER A 269 -11.34 -10.95 -5.10
C SER A 269 -9.85 -10.96 -4.83
N LEU A 270 -9.42 -11.42 -3.64
CA LEU A 270 -8.01 -11.48 -3.24
C LEU A 270 -7.12 -12.14 -4.32
N ARG A 271 -7.52 -13.30 -4.86
CA ARG A 271 -6.76 -13.98 -5.91
C ARG A 271 -6.61 -13.15 -7.18
N LYS A 272 -7.70 -12.45 -7.62
CA LYS A 272 -7.65 -11.60 -8.80
C LYS A 272 -6.78 -10.37 -8.54
N SER A 273 -6.99 -9.68 -7.45
CA SER A 273 -6.19 -8.51 -7.06
C SER A 273 -4.69 -8.83 -6.95
N THR A 274 -4.36 -10.02 -6.41
CA THR A 274 -2.97 -10.51 -6.36
C THR A 274 -2.39 -10.69 -7.76
N ARG A 275 -3.15 -11.31 -8.70
CA ARG A 275 -2.69 -11.50 -10.09
C ARG A 275 -2.49 -10.17 -10.80
N GLU A 276 -3.45 -9.25 -10.70
CA GLU A 276 -3.32 -7.91 -11.31
C GLU A 276 -2.11 -7.15 -10.77
N ALA A 277 -1.85 -7.23 -9.46
CA ALA A 277 -0.67 -6.62 -8.85
C ALA A 277 0.64 -7.24 -9.36
N MET A 278 0.71 -8.59 -9.48
CA MET A 278 1.87 -9.28 -10.04
C MET A 278 2.12 -8.90 -11.50
N ASP A 279 1.07 -8.89 -12.32
CA ASP A 279 1.18 -8.60 -13.75
C ASP A 279 1.54 -7.13 -14.01
N ALA A 280 0.99 -6.19 -13.24
CA ALA A 280 1.37 -4.79 -13.30
C ALA A 280 2.82 -4.57 -12.86
N LEU A 281 3.23 -5.20 -11.76
CA LEU A 281 4.61 -5.12 -11.27
C LEU A 281 5.60 -5.70 -12.29
N TYR A 282 5.28 -6.84 -12.92
CA TYR A 282 6.09 -7.41 -13.98
C TYR A 282 6.30 -6.40 -15.11
N ARG A 283 5.23 -5.75 -15.59
CA ARG A 283 5.32 -4.71 -16.64
C ARG A 283 6.18 -3.53 -16.21
N LEU A 284 6.06 -3.08 -14.94
CA LEU A 284 6.86 -1.98 -14.40
C LEU A 284 8.35 -2.35 -14.35
N ILE A 285 8.68 -3.56 -13.89
CA ILE A 285 10.07 -4.04 -13.82
C ILE A 285 10.65 -4.21 -15.23
N ASP A 286 9.91 -4.86 -16.14
CA ASP A 286 10.37 -5.09 -17.51
C ASP A 286 10.64 -3.80 -18.27
N ALA A 287 9.77 -2.78 -18.11
CA ALA A 287 9.95 -1.47 -18.71
C ALA A 287 11.15 -0.68 -18.15
N ASN A 288 11.69 -1.07 -16.98
CA ASN A 288 12.76 -0.36 -16.29
C ASN A 288 14.03 -1.19 -16.08
N LYS A 289 14.07 -2.46 -16.52
CA LYS A 289 15.18 -3.38 -16.26
C LYS A 289 16.56 -2.87 -16.71
N ASP A 290 16.59 -2.02 -17.72
CA ASP A 290 17.80 -1.44 -18.30
C ASP A 290 18.17 -0.07 -17.69
N ASN A 291 17.44 0.43 -16.68
CA ASN A 291 17.79 1.66 -15.99
C ASN A 291 19.16 1.54 -15.33
N GLU A 292 20.01 2.55 -15.53
CA GLU A 292 21.38 2.58 -14.95
C GLU A 292 21.34 2.68 -13.43
N ASP A 293 20.53 3.60 -12.89
CA ASP A 293 20.39 3.81 -11.43
C ASP A 293 19.16 3.05 -10.92
N LYS A 294 19.35 1.77 -10.58
CA LYS A 294 18.32 0.93 -9.99
C LYS A 294 18.05 1.24 -8.53
N ASN A 295 19.04 1.76 -7.81
CA ASN A 295 18.94 2.09 -6.38
C ASN A 295 17.89 3.15 -6.09
N ARG A 296 17.55 3.98 -7.08
CA ARG A 296 16.46 4.97 -6.98
C ARG A 296 15.06 4.33 -6.94
N GLY A 297 14.93 3.07 -7.28
CA GLY A 297 13.65 2.42 -7.55
C GLY A 297 13.06 2.81 -8.90
N ILE A 298 11.88 2.28 -9.21
CA ILE A 298 11.17 2.54 -10.47
C ILE A 298 10.49 3.92 -10.41
N PRO A 299 10.72 4.84 -11.36
CA PRO A 299 10.06 6.15 -11.42
C PRO A 299 8.58 5.98 -11.82
N VAL A 300 7.77 5.46 -10.91
CA VAL A 300 6.41 4.96 -11.15
C VAL A 300 5.49 5.97 -11.83
N GLU A 301 5.67 7.27 -11.58
CA GLU A 301 4.87 8.35 -12.19
C GLU A 301 4.96 8.35 -13.72
N GLN A 302 6.05 7.86 -14.30
CA GLN A 302 6.22 7.76 -15.75
C GLN A 302 5.49 6.55 -16.34
N TRP A 303 5.12 5.59 -15.50
CA TRP A 303 4.62 4.28 -15.90
C TRP A 303 3.23 3.94 -15.36
N LEU A 304 2.53 4.88 -14.70
CA LEU A 304 1.20 4.65 -14.11
C LEU A 304 0.20 4.03 -15.10
N ARG A 305 0.34 4.28 -16.38
CA ARG A 305 -0.49 3.68 -17.45
C ARG A 305 -0.33 2.14 -17.59
N LEU A 306 0.67 1.55 -16.93
CA LEU A 306 0.90 0.10 -16.94
C LEU A 306 0.19 -0.63 -15.78
N LEU A 307 -0.47 0.12 -14.91
CA LEU A 307 -1.23 -0.40 -13.77
C LEU A 307 -2.55 -1.04 -14.23
#